data_22ad5d19dd427d9488cee2b2a3bf937b
#
_entry.id   22ad5d19dd427d9488cee2b2a3bf937b
#
_cell.length_a   1.000
_cell.length_b   1.000
_cell.length_c   1.000
_cell.angle_alpha   90.00
_cell.angle_beta   90.00
_cell.angle_gamma   90.00
#
_symmetry.space_group_name_H-M   'P 1'
#
loop_
_entity.id
_entity.type
_entity.pdbx_description
1 polymer ?
#
loop_
_entity_poly.entity_id
_entity_poly.type
_entity_poly.pdbx_seq_one_letter_code
_entity_poly.pdbx_strand_id
1 'polypeptide(L)'
;IAMLRTYDIGDTVKIGLIRDVEGNLKNLEIETKLIEHVEYEGEPMVGFLATTVNERFDFPFEIDIKTGNVGGPSAGLMMALNVYNNLIPEDITNSLVIAGTGTIEIDGSVGPVGGVKQKVIAAKRAGAELILVPTANFEEAKLLETESTEIVAIDTFDEALQVISEYSSR
;
A
#
# COMPACT_ATOMS: atom_id res chain seq x y z
N ILE A 1 12.79 6.71 -11.59
CA ILE A 1 13.36 5.36 -11.38
C ILE A 1 13.87 4.80 -12.71
N ALA A 2 13.12 4.83 -13.82
CA ALA A 2 13.57 4.32 -15.12
C ALA A 2 14.90 4.93 -15.61
N MET A 3 15.17 6.19 -15.28
CA MET A 3 16.39 6.88 -15.69
C MET A 3 17.66 6.35 -14.99
N LEU A 4 17.55 5.84 -13.76
CA LEU A 4 18.71 5.32 -13.02
C LEU A 4 19.26 4.02 -13.61
N ARG A 5 18.45 3.25 -14.33
CA ARG A 5 18.87 1.98 -14.97
C ARG A 5 19.90 2.16 -16.09
N THR A 6 20.20 3.39 -16.47
CA THR A 6 21.25 3.70 -17.46
C THR A 6 22.62 3.98 -16.85
N TYR A 7 22.72 3.91 -15.52
CA TYR A 7 23.93 4.14 -14.74
C TYR A 7 24.38 2.86 -14.06
N ASP A 8 25.66 2.81 -13.67
CA ASP A 8 26.23 1.71 -12.89
C ASP A 8 26.28 2.03 -11.38
N ILE A 9 26.33 0.99 -10.56
CA ILE A 9 26.52 1.14 -9.11
C ILE A 9 27.88 1.78 -8.88
N GLY A 10 27.91 2.85 -8.07
CA GLY A 10 29.09 3.64 -7.80
C GLY A 10 29.23 4.91 -8.65
N ASP A 11 28.44 5.03 -9.72
CA ASP A 11 28.40 6.26 -10.51
C ASP A 11 27.94 7.45 -9.66
N THR A 12 28.47 8.63 -9.99
CA THR A 12 28.05 9.88 -9.35
C THR A 12 26.98 10.55 -10.20
N VAL A 13 25.85 10.83 -9.60
CA VAL A 13 24.73 11.54 -10.22
C VAL A 13 24.49 12.89 -9.53
N LYS A 14 24.00 13.84 -10.31
CA LYS A 14 23.56 15.15 -9.82
C LYS A 14 22.06 15.19 -9.70
N ILE A 15 21.56 15.59 -8.55
CA ILE A 15 20.14 15.72 -8.26
C ILE A 15 19.83 17.19 -7.99
N GLY A 16 19.00 17.77 -8.87
CA GLY A 16 18.38 19.07 -8.62
C GLY A 16 17.18 18.92 -7.69
N LEU A 17 17.12 19.68 -6.64
CA LEU A 17 16.00 19.69 -5.71
C LEU A 17 15.66 21.12 -5.25
N ILE A 18 14.40 21.28 -4.86
CA ILE A 18 13.92 22.50 -4.21
C ILE A 18 13.74 22.18 -2.73
N ARG A 19 14.37 22.95 -1.86
CA ARG A 19 14.26 22.81 -0.40
C ARG A 19 13.78 24.09 0.22
N ASP A 20 12.83 23.99 1.13
CA ASP A 20 12.48 25.09 2.03
C ASP A 20 13.58 25.23 3.09
N VAL A 21 14.17 26.40 3.14
CA VAL A 21 15.16 26.78 4.15
C VAL A 21 14.64 28.04 4.84
N GLU A 22 14.14 27.88 6.04
CA GLU A 22 13.59 28.97 6.87
C GLU A 22 12.46 29.76 6.16
N GLY A 23 11.53 29.06 5.51
CA GLY A 23 10.40 29.65 4.80
C GLY A 23 10.73 30.16 3.38
N ASN A 24 11.96 29.92 2.88
CA ASN A 24 12.37 30.31 1.53
C ASN A 24 12.72 29.08 0.68
N LEU A 25 12.09 28.94 -0.47
CA LEU A 25 12.41 27.88 -1.42
C LEU A 25 13.74 28.17 -2.11
N LYS A 26 14.69 27.26 -1.98
CA LYS A 26 16.01 27.33 -2.62
C LYS A 26 16.18 26.16 -3.58
N ASN A 27 16.66 26.46 -4.78
CA ASN A 27 17.15 25.46 -5.71
C ASN A 27 18.54 24.99 -5.26
N LEU A 28 18.70 23.72 -5.06
CA LEU A 28 19.96 23.08 -4.68
C LEU A 28 20.30 22.00 -5.68
N GLU A 29 21.58 21.81 -5.93
CA GLU A 29 22.12 20.67 -6.64
C GLU A 29 23.00 19.89 -5.68
N ILE A 30 22.77 18.61 -5.56
CA ILE A 30 23.58 17.70 -4.74
C ILE A 30 24.18 16.61 -5.62
N GLU A 31 25.40 16.23 -5.33
CA GLU A 31 26.06 15.07 -5.93
C GLU A 31 25.98 13.89 -4.96
N THR A 32 25.60 12.74 -5.47
CA THR A 32 25.59 11.49 -4.68
C THR A 32 26.03 10.33 -5.55
N LYS A 33 26.56 9.29 -4.90
CA LYS A 33 26.90 8.04 -5.56
C LYS A 33 25.72 7.09 -5.51
N LEU A 34 25.51 6.40 -6.62
CA LEU A 34 24.55 5.31 -6.69
C LEU A 34 25.08 4.12 -5.89
N ILE A 35 24.19 3.54 -5.09
CA ILE A 35 24.45 2.30 -4.33
C ILE A 35 23.60 1.17 -4.89
N GLU A 36 23.89 -0.06 -4.52
CA GLU A 36 23.08 -1.20 -4.90
C GLU A 36 21.70 -1.16 -4.21
N HIS A 37 20.67 -1.51 -4.98
CA HIS A 37 19.31 -1.56 -4.47
C HIS A 37 19.15 -2.68 -3.43
N VAL A 38 18.47 -2.39 -2.33
CA VAL A 38 18.35 -3.33 -1.18
C VAL A 38 17.50 -4.57 -1.48
N GLU A 39 16.63 -4.51 -2.49
CA GLU A 39 15.71 -5.59 -2.86
C GLU A 39 15.98 -6.16 -4.27
N TYR A 40 16.67 -5.41 -5.14
CA TYR A 40 16.93 -5.81 -6.53
C TYR A 40 18.44 -5.82 -6.77
N GLU A 41 19.03 -7.03 -6.70
CA GLU A 41 20.47 -7.25 -6.91
C GLU A 41 20.90 -6.73 -8.29
N GLY A 42 21.99 -5.95 -8.30
CA GLY A 42 22.55 -5.38 -9.51
C GLY A 42 21.86 -4.09 -10.01
N GLU A 43 20.76 -3.65 -9.41
CA GLU A 43 20.14 -2.38 -9.80
C GLU A 43 20.68 -1.19 -9.00
N PRO A 44 21.01 -0.05 -9.65
CA PRO A 44 21.46 1.15 -8.95
C PRO A 44 20.32 1.93 -8.31
N MET A 45 20.54 2.46 -7.11
CA MET A 45 19.61 3.37 -6.42
C MET A 45 20.31 4.56 -5.77
N VAL A 46 19.57 5.61 -5.48
CA VAL A 46 20.10 6.83 -4.81
C VAL A 46 20.16 6.69 -3.29
N GLY A 47 19.50 5.70 -2.71
CA GLY A 47 19.54 5.44 -1.27
C GLY A 47 18.63 6.35 -0.44
N PHE A 48 17.56 6.90 -1.01
CA PHE A 48 16.50 7.58 -0.26
C PHE A 48 15.12 7.05 -0.66
N LEU A 49 14.18 7.16 0.26
CA LEU A 49 12.76 6.93 0.00
C LEU A 49 12.10 8.26 -0.38
N ALA A 50 11.55 8.33 -1.60
CA ALA A 50 10.72 9.44 -2.01
C ALA A 50 9.27 9.20 -1.57
N THR A 51 8.62 10.23 -1.05
CA THR A 51 7.19 10.22 -0.79
C THR A 51 6.59 11.55 -1.21
N THR A 52 5.37 11.53 -1.70
CA THR A 52 4.63 12.76 -1.98
C THR A 52 4.11 13.33 -0.67
N VAL A 53 4.32 14.63 -0.49
CA VAL A 53 3.82 15.37 0.68
C VAL A 53 3.00 16.55 0.21
N ASN A 54 2.00 16.94 1.01
CA ASN A 54 1.14 18.10 0.75
C ASN A 54 0.28 17.99 -0.51
N GLU A 55 -0.08 16.79 -0.96
CA GLU A 55 -1.21 16.63 -1.88
C GLU A 55 -2.47 17.11 -1.15
N ARG A 56 -3.15 18.08 -1.78
CA ARG A 56 -4.44 18.58 -1.30
C ARG A 56 -5.52 18.09 -2.23
N PHE A 57 -6.45 17.37 -1.67
CA PHE A 57 -7.68 16.97 -2.36
C PHE A 57 -8.83 17.74 -1.70
N ASP A 58 -9.59 18.49 -2.50
CA ASP A 58 -10.79 19.16 -2.02
C ASP A 58 -11.96 18.19 -2.09
N PHE A 59 -12.32 17.62 -0.95
CA PHE A 59 -13.50 16.77 -0.83
C PHE A 59 -14.70 17.61 -0.40
N PRO A 60 -15.93 17.26 -0.84
CA PRO A 60 -17.16 17.94 -0.42
C PRO A 60 -17.54 17.64 1.05
N PHE A 61 -16.77 16.83 1.74
CA PHE A 61 -16.94 16.41 3.15
C PHE A 61 -15.58 16.25 3.82
N GLU A 62 -15.58 16.34 5.13
CA GLU A 62 -14.37 16.12 5.94
C GLU A 62 -14.12 14.61 6.14
N ILE A 63 -12.90 14.18 5.90
CA ILE A 63 -12.45 12.80 6.16
C ILE A 63 -11.34 12.85 7.22
N ASP A 64 -11.60 12.27 8.39
CA ASP A 64 -10.59 12.09 9.45
C ASP A 64 -10.26 10.61 9.63
N ILE A 65 -9.06 10.20 9.19
CA ILE A 65 -8.59 8.83 9.30
C ILE A 65 -7.62 8.71 10.47
N LYS A 66 -8.09 8.08 11.56
CA LYS A 66 -7.26 7.83 12.76
C LYS A 66 -6.52 6.51 12.62
N THR A 67 -5.28 6.56 12.18
CA THR A 67 -4.46 5.36 11.97
C THR A 67 -3.84 4.78 13.24
N GLY A 68 -3.84 5.53 14.33
CA GLY A 68 -3.19 5.12 15.58
C GLY A 68 -1.70 4.84 15.37
N ASN A 69 -1.28 3.62 15.70
CA ASN A 69 0.09 3.15 15.51
C ASN A 69 0.32 2.43 14.18
N VAL A 70 -0.68 2.43 13.28
CA VAL A 70 -0.54 1.81 11.95
C VAL A 70 0.25 2.76 11.05
N GLY A 71 1.44 2.32 10.67
CA GLY A 71 2.34 3.06 9.79
C GLY A 71 2.60 2.31 8.49
N GLY A 72 2.99 3.06 7.46
CA GLY A 72 3.32 2.53 6.15
C GLY A 72 2.11 2.28 5.24
N PRO A 73 2.35 2.10 3.93
CA PRO A 73 1.30 2.07 2.92
C PRO A 73 0.48 0.77 2.89
N SER A 74 0.92 -0.27 3.60
CA SER A 74 0.33 -1.62 3.49
C SER A 74 -1.09 -1.78 4.06
N ALA A 75 -1.62 -0.76 4.74
CA ALA A 75 -3.00 -0.71 5.20
C ALA A 75 -3.92 0.09 4.24
N GLY A 76 -3.36 0.63 3.16
CA GLY A 76 -4.06 1.55 2.26
C GLY A 76 -5.36 0.98 1.70
N LEU A 77 -5.34 -0.26 1.21
CA LEU A 77 -6.53 -0.94 0.72
C LEU A 77 -7.66 -0.96 1.78
N MET A 78 -7.35 -1.39 3.00
CA MET A 78 -8.37 -1.51 4.05
C MET A 78 -8.86 -0.16 4.56
N MET A 79 -8.01 0.87 4.55
CA MET A 79 -8.42 2.23 4.84
C MET A 79 -9.37 2.76 3.77
N ALA A 80 -9.07 2.54 2.49
CA ALA A 80 -9.93 2.94 1.39
C ALA A 80 -11.29 2.23 1.44
N LEU A 81 -11.31 0.91 1.68
CA LEU A 81 -12.54 0.14 1.85
C LEU A 81 -13.37 0.64 3.06
N ASN A 82 -12.72 0.98 4.16
CA ASN A 82 -13.39 1.53 5.34
C ASN A 82 -14.00 2.90 5.05
N VAL A 83 -13.27 3.80 4.39
CA VAL A 83 -13.81 5.10 3.95
C VAL A 83 -15.00 4.90 3.04
N TYR A 84 -14.88 4.04 2.03
CA TYR A 84 -15.97 3.73 1.10
C TYR A 84 -17.22 3.22 1.84
N ASN A 85 -17.05 2.25 2.74
CA ASN A 85 -18.15 1.71 3.54
C ASN A 85 -18.87 2.76 4.40
N ASN A 86 -18.14 3.78 4.87
CA ASN A 86 -18.73 4.87 5.65
C ASN A 86 -19.41 5.94 4.77
N LEU A 87 -19.16 5.98 3.48
CA LEU A 87 -19.74 6.94 2.54
C LEU A 87 -21.04 6.45 1.89
N ILE A 88 -21.30 5.16 1.93
CA ILE A 88 -22.53 4.58 1.37
C ILE A 88 -23.48 4.14 2.49
N PRO A 89 -24.81 4.09 2.22
CA PRO A 89 -25.80 3.71 3.24
C PRO A 89 -25.74 2.24 3.67
N GLU A 90 -25.30 1.36 2.74
CA GLU A 90 -25.27 -0.09 2.93
C GLU A 90 -23.94 -0.52 3.55
N ASP A 91 -23.97 -1.45 4.50
CA ASP A 91 -22.77 -2.10 5.01
C ASP A 91 -22.28 -3.16 3.99
N ILE A 92 -21.17 -2.86 3.29
CA ILE A 92 -20.60 -3.79 2.30
C ILE A 92 -20.15 -5.11 2.91
N THR A 93 -19.85 -5.14 4.22
CA THR A 93 -19.35 -6.33 4.89
C THR A 93 -20.45 -7.27 5.33
N ASN A 94 -21.70 -6.79 5.39
CA ASN A 94 -22.85 -7.54 5.94
C ASN A 94 -22.53 -8.15 7.33
N SER A 95 -21.84 -7.37 8.17
CA SER A 95 -21.36 -7.75 9.50
C SER A 95 -20.29 -8.85 9.55
N LEU A 96 -19.72 -9.26 8.44
CA LEU A 96 -18.58 -10.17 8.39
C LEU A 96 -17.30 -9.49 8.89
N VAL A 97 -16.44 -10.27 9.52
CA VAL A 97 -15.10 -9.82 9.91
C VAL A 97 -14.14 -10.00 8.74
N ILE A 98 -13.91 -8.91 8.03
CA ILE A 98 -13.04 -8.88 6.85
C ILE A 98 -11.70 -8.24 7.23
N ALA A 99 -10.61 -8.88 6.87
CA ALA A 99 -9.27 -8.33 6.98
C ALA A 99 -8.61 -8.25 5.60
N GLY A 100 -7.50 -7.53 5.53
CA GLY A 100 -6.73 -7.48 4.30
C GLY A 100 -5.46 -6.68 4.46
N THR A 101 -4.67 -6.70 3.41
CA THR A 101 -3.46 -5.90 3.30
C THR A 101 -3.21 -5.58 1.83
N GLY A 102 -2.55 -4.45 1.57
CA GLY A 102 -2.22 -3.98 0.23
C GLY A 102 -1.94 -2.49 0.26
N THR A 103 -1.05 -2.02 -0.59
CA THR A 103 -1.00 -0.60 -0.92
C THR A 103 -2.20 -0.25 -1.79
N ILE A 104 -2.54 1.01 -1.91
CA ILE A 104 -3.56 1.50 -2.86
C ILE A 104 -2.98 2.69 -3.62
N GLU A 105 -3.10 2.67 -4.92
CA GLU A 105 -2.70 3.76 -5.80
C GLU A 105 -3.93 4.58 -6.22
N ILE A 106 -3.71 5.78 -6.79
CA ILE A 106 -4.79 6.68 -7.21
C ILE A 106 -5.69 6.05 -8.29
N ASP A 107 -5.14 5.18 -9.12
CA ASP A 107 -5.89 4.46 -10.16
C ASP A 107 -6.68 3.25 -9.64
N GLY A 108 -6.63 3.01 -8.33
CA GLY A 108 -7.29 1.88 -7.67
C GLY A 108 -6.50 0.59 -7.68
N SER A 109 -5.29 0.55 -8.24
CA SER A 109 -4.45 -0.65 -8.21
C SER A 109 -3.94 -0.94 -6.80
N VAL A 110 -3.83 -2.24 -6.48
CA VAL A 110 -3.40 -2.75 -5.18
C VAL A 110 -2.02 -3.41 -5.31
N GLY A 111 -1.05 -2.87 -4.59
CA GLY A 111 0.33 -3.33 -4.66
C GLY A 111 0.74 -4.28 -3.53
N PRO A 112 1.86 -5.02 -3.75
CA PRO A 112 2.36 -6.01 -2.81
C PRO A 112 2.89 -5.41 -1.51
N VAL A 113 2.97 -6.25 -0.49
CA VAL A 113 3.41 -5.86 0.86
C VAL A 113 4.39 -6.86 1.46
N GLY A 114 5.18 -6.39 2.42
CA GLY A 114 6.02 -7.26 3.22
C GLY A 114 5.26 -7.90 4.39
N GLY A 115 5.74 -9.07 4.85
CA GLY A 115 5.26 -9.72 6.06
C GLY A 115 3.83 -10.25 5.99
N VAL A 116 3.39 -10.74 4.83
CA VAL A 116 2.01 -11.20 4.62
C VAL A 116 1.63 -12.34 5.56
N LYS A 117 2.52 -13.28 5.84
CA LYS A 117 2.24 -14.40 6.77
C LYS A 117 1.86 -13.92 8.16
N GLN A 118 2.62 -12.97 8.70
CA GLN A 118 2.35 -12.41 10.02
C GLN A 118 1.00 -11.68 10.05
N LYS A 119 0.65 -10.98 8.98
CA LYS A 119 -0.62 -10.28 8.84
C LYS A 119 -1.79 -11.25 8.76
N VAL A 120 -1.68 -12.31 7.97
CA VAL A 120 -2.70 -13.37 7.89
C VAL A 120 -2.90 -14.05 9.25
N ILE A 121 -1.82 -14.38 9.96
CA ILE A 121 -1.91 -14.97 11.29
C ILE A 121 -2.62 -14.02 12.27
N ALA A 122 -2.31 -12.73 12.22
CA ALA A 122 -2.97 -11.73 13.05
C ALA A 122 -4.46 -11.58 12.72
N ALA A 123 -4.81 -11.53 11.42
CA ALA A 123 -6.18 -11.46 10.94
C ALA A 123 -7.02 -12.67 11.41
N LYS A 124 -6.48 -13.89 11.28
CA LYS A 124 -7.14 -15.10 11.77
C LYS A 124 -7.36 -15.08 13.28
N ARG A 125 -6.38 -14.60 14.05
CA ARG A 125 -6.55 -14.44 15.52
C ARG A 125 -7.60 -13.39 15.88
N ALA A 126 -7.83 -12.42 15.02
CA ALA A 126 -8.90 -11.44 15.16
C ALA A 126 -10.27 -11.94 14.70
N GLY A 127 -10.37 -13.19 14.20
CA GLY A 127 -11.61 -13.82 13.76
C GLY A 127 -12.01 -13.48 12.33
N ALA A 128 -11.05 -13.05 11.48
CA ALA A 128 -11.37 -12.77 10.08
C ALA A 128 -11.84 -14.02 9.34
N GLU A 129 -12.98 -13.89 8.66
CA GLU A 129 -13.61 -14.90 7.83
C GLU A 129 -13.11 -14.81 6.39
N LEU A 130 -12.86 -13.57 5.93
CA LEU A 130 -12.29 -13.26 4.62
C LEU A 130 -11.02 -12.44 4.80
N ILE A 131 -9.95 -12.82 4.07
CA ILE A 131 -8.70 -12.05 4.04
C ILE A 131 -8.35 -11.70 2.59
N LEU A 132 -8.27 -10.41 2.29
CA LEU A 132 -7.88 -9.89 0.98
C LEU A 132 -6.36 -9.66 0.95
N VAL A 133 -5.69 -10.17 -0.07
CA VAL A 133 -4.25 -10.00 -0.26
C VAL A 133 -3.93 -9.65 -1.71
N PRO A 134 -2.87 -8.87 -1.98
CA PRO A 134 -2.43 -8.67 -3.35
C PRO A 134 -2.08 -10.00 -4.04
N THR A 135 -2.38 -10.14 -5.32
CA THR A 135 -2.05 -11.36 -6.10
C THR A 135 -0.58 -11.74 -5.97
N ALA A 136 0.33 -10.77 -5.95
CA ALA A 136 1.76 -11.02 -5.75
C ALA A 136 2.11 -11.66 -4.38
N ASN A 137 1.22 -11.54 -3.39
CA ASN A 137 1.39 -12.15 -2.07
C ASN A 137 0.54 -13.41 -1.85
N PHE A 138 -0.31 -13.78 -2.81
CA PHE A 138 -1.33 -14.79 -2.65
C PHE A 138 -0.77 -16.18 -2.34
N GLU A 139 0.21 -16.65 -3.10
CA GLU A 139 0.79 -17.99 -2.91
C GLU A 139 1.33 -18.20 -1.49
N GLU A 140 1.99 -17.16 -0.94
CA GLU A 140 2.51 -17.18 0.42
C GLU A 140 1.40 -17.15 1.47
N ALA A 141 0.35 -16.38 1.24
CA ALA A 141 -0.79 -16.22 2.13
C ALA A 141 -1.68 -17.47 2.15
N LYS A 142 -1.97 -18.06 0.97
CA LYS A 142 -2.85 -19.20 0.77
C LYS A 142 -2.45 -20.42 1.57
N LEU A 143 -1.16 -20.60 1.85
CA LEU A 143 -0.66 -21.68 2.72
C LEU A 143 -1.22 -21.64 4.16
N LEU A 144 -1.80 -20.50 4.56
CA LEU A 144 -2.36 -20.28 5.89
C LEU A 144 -3.89 -20.31 5.91
N GLU A 145 -4.55 -20.59 4.80
CA GLU A 145 -6.00 -20.72 4.71
C GLU A 145 -6.54 -21.84 5.61
N THR A 146 -7.76 -21.71 6.05
CA THR A 146 -8.47 -22.74 6.85
C THR A 146 -9.94 -22.77 6.45
N GLU A 147 -10.70 -23.78 6.92
CA GLU A 147 -12.14 -23.86 6.68
C GLU A 147 -12.93 -22.64 7.20
N SER A 148 -12.40 -21.97 8.23
CA SER A 148 -13.04 -20.79 8.84
C SER A 148 -12.53 -19.44 8.30
N THR A 149 -11.55 -19.43 7.40
CA THR A 149 -10.93 -18.20 6.88
C THR A 149 -10.55 -18.41 5.43
N GLU A 150 -11.26 -17.76 4.52
CA GLU A 150 -10.95 -17.75 3.09
C GLU A 150 -9.93 -16.65 2.78
N ILE A 151 -8.93 -16.97 1.94
CA ILE A 151 -7.91 -15.99 1.49
C ILE A 151 -8.08 -15.80 -0.01
N VAL A 152 -8.32 -14.54 -0.42
CA VAL A 152 -8.60 -14.19 -1.80
C VAL A 152 -7.58 -13.18 -2.32
N ALA A 153 -7.06 -13.45 -3.53
CA ALA A 153 -6.18 -12.55 -4.26
C ALA A 153 -6.98 -11.42 -4.91
N ILE A 154 -6.45 -10.21 -4.85
CA ILE A 154 -7.01 -9.04 -5.53
C ILE A 154 -5.88 -8.16 -6.08
N ASP A 155 -6.14 -7.49 -7.19
CA ASP A 155 -5.20 -6.54 -7.81
C ASP A 155 -5.77 -5.11 -7.86
N THR A 156 -7.07 -4.95 -7.61
CA THR A 156 -7.71 -3.64 -7.64
C THR A 156 -8.72 -3.45 -6.50
N PHE A 157 -9.06 -2.18 -6.24
CA PHE A 157 -10.11 -1.80 -5.29
C PHE A 157 -11.48 -2.35 -5.72
N ASP A 158 -11.79 -2.29 -7.02
CA ASP A 158 -13.06 -2.78 -7.56
C ASP A 158 -13.19 -4.31 -7.41
N GLU A 159 -12.10 -5.06 -7.63
CA GLU A 159 -12.08 -6.50 -7.35
C GLU A 159 -12.31 -6.80 -5.87
N ALA A 160 -11.72 -6.00 -4.97
CA ALA A 160 -11.96 -6.15 -3.53
C ALA A 160 -13.44 -5.96 -3.18
N LEU A 161 -14.11 -4.93 -3.74
CA LEU A 161 -15.56 -4.72 -3.56
C LEU A 161 -16.38 -5.88 -4.12
N GLN A 162 -16.05 -6.39 -5.29
CA GLN A 162 -16.73 -7.53 -5.89
C GLN A 162 -16.60 -8.78 -5.01
N VAL A 163 -15.39 -9.11 -4.57
CA VAL A 163 -15.12 -10.27 -3.69
C VAL A 163 -15.91 -10.15 -2.39
N ILE A 164 -15.92 -8.97 -1.76
CA ILE A 164 -16.69 -8.73 -0.53
C ILE A 164 -18.18 -8.96 -0.79
N SER A 165 -18.73 -8.41 -1.87
CA SER A 165 -20.14 -8.57 -2.23
C SER A 165 -20.53 -10.02 -2.49
N GLU A 166 -19.71 -10.77 -3.22
CA GLU A 166 -19.93 -12.19 -3.50
C GLU A 166 -19.85 -13.04 -2.23
N TYR A 167 -18.89 -12.75 -1.35
CA TYR A 167 -18.72 -13.46 -0.09
C TYR A 167 -19.86 -13.18 0.89
N SER A 168 -20.29 -11.92 1.00
CA SER A 168 -21.39 -11.50 1.87
C SER A 168 -22.77 -12.02 1.46
N SER A 169 -22.88 -12.55 0.24
CA SER A 169 -24.13 -13.08 -0.32
C SER A 169 -24.28 -14.60 -0.15
N ARG A 170 -23.28 -15.26 0.42
CA ARG A 170 -23.28 -16.72 0.68
C ARG A 170 -24.03 -17.06 1.96
#